data_01cdef652653ac8735584383115e81eb
#
_entry.id   01cdef652653ac8735584383115e81eb
#
_cell.length_a   1.000
_cell.length_b   1.000
_cell.length_c   1.000
_cell.angle_alpha   90.00
_cell.angle_beta   90.00
_cell.angle_gamma   90.00
#
_symmetry.space_group_name_H-M   'P 1'
#
loop_
_entity.id
_entity.type
_entity.pdbx_description
1 polymer ?
#
loop_
_entity_poly.entity_id
_entity_poly.type
_entity_poly.pdbx_seq_one_letter_code
_entity_poly.pdbx_strand_id
1 'polypeptide(L)'
;MGFICSNNSSTDYWSVLQIMAGLTVNTAPTQEPVTLQEVKEYLRVDDSTDERIIRPFIETARRFCEEHTGRALMTQTLTLFLDAFEDMEDPLWEGMRTGPYINYYKNYVVLPRSPVASVTHVKTFDDADTETTLAATKYYVDNAREPARIVLRTGETFPTALRVANAIEVKYVAGYTSQYNVPEPLRLGILQHIAYLYEHR
;
A
#
# COMPACT_ATOMS: atom_id res chain seq x y z
N MET A 1 -43.01 -7.66 -4.11
CA MET A 1 -42.02 -8.35 -3.27
C MET A 1 -40.67 -8.18 -3.94
N GLY A 2 -39.99 -7.07 -3.66
CA GLY A 2 -38.75 -6.68 -4.31
C GLY A 2 -37.55 -7.07 -3.43
N PHE A 3 -36.70 -7.93 -3.92
CA PHE A 3 -35.40 -8.23 -3.29
C PHE A 3 -34.46 -7.05 -3.55
N ILE A 4 -34.15 -6.31 -2.52
CA ILE A 4 -33.05 -5.31 -2.54
C ILE A 4 -31.77 -6.11 -2.33
N CYS A 5 -31.02 -6.30 -3.41
CA CYS A 5 -29.66 -6.81 -3.35
C CYS A 5 -28.77 -5.67 -2.84
N SER A 6 -28.40 -5.69 -1.57
CA SER A 6 -27.40 -4.77 -1.01
C SER A 6 -26.03 -5.20 -1.54
N ASN A 7 -25.52 -4.46 -2.50
CA ASN A 7 -24.11 -4.51 -2.91
C ASN A 7 -23.23 -4.04 -1.75
N ASN A 8 -22.81 -4.97 -0.92
CA ASN A 8 -21.71 -4.75 0.02
C ASN A 8 -20.41 -5.01 -0.74
N SER A 9 -19.93 -3.98 -1.43
CA SER A 9 -18.72 -4.08 -2.22
C SER A 9 -17.50 -4.02 -1.29
N SER A 10 -16.59 -4.95 -1.47
CA SER A 10 -15.26 -5.03 -0.85
C SER A 10 -14.36 -3.80 -1.07
N THR A 11 -14.90 -2.78 -1.73
CA THR A 11 -14.23 -1.50 -2.05
C THR A 11 -14.07 -0.60 -0.82
N ASP A 12 -14.92 -0.74 0.18
CA ASP A 12 -14.92 0.17 1.35
C ASP A 12 -13.78 -0.14 2.34
N TYR A 13 -13.22 -1.32 2.26
CA TYR A 13 -12.15 -1.79 3.15
C TYR A 13 -10.83 -1.06 2.97
N TRP A 14 -10.45 -0.84 1.72
CA TRP A 14 -9.20 -0.16 1.40
C TRP A 14 -9.30 1.35 1.63
N SER A 15 -10.50 1.92 1.48
CA SER A 15 -10.75 3.33 1.77
C SER A 15 -10.69 3.63 3.27
N VAL A 16 -11.16 2.73 4.12
CA VAL A 16 -11.11 2.89 5.59
C VAL A 16 -9.69 2.80 6.11
N LEU A 17 -8.85 1.88 5.59
CA LEU A 17 -7.44 1.78 5.94
C LEU A 17 -6.63 3.03 5.53
N GLN A 18 -7.01 3.70 4.44
CA GLN A 18 -6.39 4.96 4.01
C GLN A 18 -6.79 6.16 4.89
N ILE A 19 -7.94 6.10 5.56
CA ILE A 19 -8.45 7.21 6.39
C ILE A 19 -7.86 7.19 7.80
N MET A 20 -7.48 6.01 8.32
CA MET A 20 -7.01 5.84 9.70
C MET A 20 -5.48 5.75 9.84
N ALA A 21 -4.76 5.59 8.76
CA ALA A 21 -3.30 5.49 8.76
C ALA A 21 -2.70 6.56 7.86
N GLY A 22 -1.80 7.38 8.40
CA GLY A 22 -1.02 8.31 7.61
C GLY A 22 -0.01 7.56 6.74
N LEU A 23 -0.24 7.47 5.43
CA LEU A 23 0.73 6.91 4.49
C LEU A 23 1.35 8.02 3.66
N THR A 24 2.67 8.17 3.74
CA THR A 24 3.42 9.16 2.97
C THR A 24 4.43 8.50 2.04
N VAL A 25 4.59 9.08 0.85
CA VAL A 25 5.64 8.69 -0.10
C VAL A 25 6.87 9.55 0.15
N ASN A 26 7.92 8.96 0.71
CA ASN A 26 9.18 9.66 0.97
C ASN A 26 10.04 9.79 -0.28
N THR A 27 10.10 8.72 -1.07
CA THR A 27 10.84 8.69 -2.33
C THR A 27 9.93 8.11 -3.40
N ALA A 28 9.60 8.94 -4.38
CA ALA A 28 8.82 8.53 -5.54
C ALA A 28 9.59 7.53 -6.42
N PRO A 29 8.91 6.71 -7.21
CA PRO A 29 9.55 5.82 -8.16
C PRO A 29 10.40 6.59 -9.16
N THR A 30 11.55 6.04 -9.52
CA THR A 30 12.44 6.60 -10.56
C THR A 30 12.14 6.06 -11.95
N GLN A 31 11.31 5.01 -12.03
CA GLN A 31 10.90 4.35 -13.26
C GLN A 31 9.38 4.20 -13.28
N GLU A 32 8.82 4.14 -14.47
CA GLU A 32 7.39 3.91 -14.68
C GLU A 32 7.14 2.44 -15.09
N PRO A 33 5.94 1.88 -14.81
CA PRO A 33 5.60 0.50 -15.14
C PRO A 33 5.43 0.26 -16.66
N VAL A 34 5.26 1.33 -17.42
CA VAL A 34 5.23 1.34 -18.90
C VAL A 34 6.14 2.42 -19.43
N THR A 35 6.84 2.13 -20.52
CA THR A 35 7.74 3.09 -21.13
C THR A 35 6.98 4.06 -22.06
N LEU A 36 7.56 5.23 -22.28
CA LEU A 36 7.03 6.18 -23.27
C LEU A 36 6.91 5.54 -24.67
N GLN A 37 7.88 4.70 -25.04
CA GLN A 37 7.87 4.01 -26.33
C GLN A 37 6.70 3.03 -26.45
N GLU A 38 6.47 2.20 -25.44
CA GLU A 38 5.30 1.28 -25.39
C GLU A 38 3.98 2.05 -25.51
N VAL A 39 3.86 3.18 -24.81
CA VAL A 39 2.66 4.03 -24.88
C VAL A 39 2.48 4.61 -26.29
N LYS A 40 3.53 5.11 -26.91
CA LYS A 40 3.47 5.63 -28.28
C LYS A 40 3.04 4.55 -29.28
N GLU A 41 3.60 3.37 -29.18
CA GLU A 41 3.24 2.21 -30.00
C GLU A 41 1.76 1.81 -29.78
N TYR A 42 1.31 1.79 -28.53
CA TYR A 42 -0.09 1.48 -28.19
C TYR A 42 -1.06 2.53 -28.76
N LEU A 43 -0.72 3.81 -28.66
CA LEU A 43 -1.52 4.93 -29.18
C LEU A 43 -1.38 5.13 -30.69
N ARG A 44 -0.41 4.46 -31.34
CA ARG A 44 -0.04 4.65 -32.77
C ARG A 44 0.34 6.09 -33.07
N VAL A 45 1.12 6.70 -32.19
CA VAL A 45 1.60 8.09 -32.31
C VAL A 45 3.10 8.08 -32.54
N ASP A 46 3.53 8.59 -33.68
CA ASP A 46 4.96 8.67 -34.05
C ASP A 46 5.58 10.04 -33.74
N ASP A 47 4.74 11.08 -33.55
CA ASP A 47 5.21 12.44 -33.34
C ASP A 47 5.83 12.62 -31.93
N SER A 48 6.93 13.39 -31.90
CA SER A 48 7.57 13.81 -30.65
C SER A 48 6.82 14.97 -29.96
N THR A 49 5.94 15.67 -30.66
CA THR A 49 5.17 16.80 -30.13
C THR A 49 4.27 16.37 -28.97
N ASP A 50 3.70 15.17 -29.04
CA ASP A 50 2.78 14.65 -28.03
C ASP A 50 3.49 14.05 -26.79
N GLU A 51 4.80 13.84 -26.83
CA GLU A 51 5.54 13.26 -25.69
C GLU A 51 5.38 14.09 -24.41
N ARG A 52 5.31 15.42 -24.54
CA ARG A 52 5.14 16.32 -23.41
C ARG A 52 3.81 16.12 -22.70
N ILE A 53 2.78 15.66 -23.41
CA ILE A 53 1.44 15.40 -22.88
C ILE A 53 1.36 13.96 -22.36
N ILE A 54 1.98 13.00 -23.05
CA ILE A 54 1.95 11.58 -22.70
C ILE A 54 2.67 11.31 -21.37
N ARG A 55 3.81 11.95 -21.10
CA ARG A 55 4.57 11.72 -19.86
C ARG A 55 3.75 11.93 -18.57
N PRO A 56 3.02 13.05 -18.40
CA PRO A 56 2.13 13.21 -17.24
C PRO A 56 1.00 12.18 -17.19
N PHE A 57 0.50 11.71 -18.32
CA PHE A 57 -0.53 10.67 -18.34
C PHE A 57 -0.03 9.34 -17.83
N ILE A 58 1.24 8.97 -18.09
CA ILE A 58 1.86 7.76 -17.56
C ILE A 58 1.88 7.82 -16.04
N GLU A 59 2.36 8.92 -15.47
CA GLU A 59 2.41 9.11 -14.03
C GLU A 59 1.00 9.09 -13.39
N THR A 60 0.05 9.80 -14.02
CA THR A 60 -1.34 9.85 -13.55
C THR A 60 -1.99 8.48 -13.56
N ALA A 61 -1.83 7.73 -14.65
CA ALA A 61 -2.40 6.39 -14.78
C ALA A 61 -1.78 5.41 -13.79
N ARG A 62 -0.45 5.50 -13.54
CA ARG A 62 0.21 4.71 -12.49
C ARG A 62 -0.38 5.01 -11.13
N ARG A 63 -0.45 6.28 -10.73
CA ARG A 63 -1.00 6.70 -9.43
C ARG A 63 -2.43 6.22 -9.25
N PHE A 64 -3.26 6.40 -10.26
CA PHE A 64 -4.65 5.92 -10.23
C PHE A 64 -4.71 4.40 -10.02
N CYS A 65 -3.90 3.64 -10.76
CA CYS A 65 -3.83 2.19 -10.61
C CYS A 65 -3.35 1.77 -9.22
N GLU A 66 -2.32 2.44 -8.68
CA GLU A 66 -1.80 2.20 -7.33
C GLU A 66 -2.85 2.47 -6.24
N GLU A 67 -3.60 3.56 -6.37
CA GLU A 67 -4.68 3.90 -5.43
C GLU A 67 -5.83 2.90 -5.50
N HIS A 68 -6.26 2.55 -6.70
CA HIS A 68 -7.38 1.63 -6.89
C HIS A 68 -7.07 0.20 -6.45
N THR A 69 -5.84 -0.26 -6.67
CA THR A 69 -5.43 -1.64 -6.34
C THR A 69 -4.84 -1.80 -4.95
N GLY A 70 -4.50 -0.69 -4.28
CA GLY A 70 -3.76 -0.72 -3.01
C GLY A 70 -2.34 -1.27 -3.14
N ARG A 71 -1.74 -1.23 -4.34
CA ARG A 71 -0.40 -1.74 -4.64
C ARG A 71 0.59 -0.63 -4.91
N ALA A 72 1.88 -0.91 -4.72
CA ALA A 72 2.97 -0.13 -5.27
C ALA A 72 3.47 -0.80 -6.55
N LEU A 73 3.37 -0.12 -7.69
CA LEU A 73 3.73 -0.70 -8.98
C LEU A 73 5.22 -0.60 -9.29
N MET A 74 5.88 0.42 -8.77
CA MET A 74 7.32 0.57 -8.91
C MET A 74 7.94 0.83 -7.54
N THR A 75 9.23 0.53 -7.43
CA THR A 75 9.98 0.68 -6.17
C THR A 75 9.91 2.11 -5.65
N GLN A 76 9.36 2.26 -4.46
CA GLN A 76 9.21 3.54 -3.76
C GLN A 76 9.40 3.33 -2.25
N THR A 77 9.81 4.41 -1.56
CA THR A 77 9.95 4.38 -0.11
C THR A 77 8.74 5.04 0.52
N LEU A 78 8.10 4.31 1.41
CA LEU A 78 6.88 4.72 2.10
C LEU A 78 7.13 4.82 3.60
N THR A 79 6.41 5.73 4.25
CA THR A 79 6.30 5.78 5.71
C THR A 79 4.84 5.69 6.09
N LEU A 80 4.55 4.72 6.94
CA LEU A 80 3.24 4.51 7.55
C LEU A 80 3.28 5.07 8.96
N PHE A 81 2.32 5.92 9.29
CA PHE A 81 2.11 6.45 10.64
C PHE A 81 0.84 5.85 11.23
N LEU A 82 0.92 5.38 12.47
CA LEU A 82 -0.19 4.83 13.22
C LEU A 82 -0.24 5.46 14.61
N ASP A 83 -1.42 5.57 15.18
CA ASP A 83 -1.60 6.09 16.53
C ASP A 83 -1.37 5.01 17.59
N ALA A 84 -1.76 3.76 17.30
CA ALA A 84 -1.54 2.62 18.15
C ALA A 84 -1.36 1.32 17.34
N PHE A 85 -0.83 0.28 17.97
CA PHE A 85 -0.72 -1.04 17.35
C PHE A 85 -2.07 -1.78 17.27
N GLU A 86 -3.06 -1.32 18.01
CA GLU A 86 -4.42 -1.89 18.06
C GLU A 86 -5.36 -1.28 17.01
N ASP A 87 -5.02 -0.14 16.40
CA ASP A 87 -5.85 0.59 15.43
C ASP A 87 -6.10 -0.18 14.13
N MET A 88 -5.37 -1.25 13.91
CA MET A 88 -5.67 -2.18 12.85
C MET A 88 -6.69 -3.21 13.33
N GLU A 89 -7.91 -2.77 13.57
CA GLU A 89 -9.01 -3.70 13.77
C GLU A 89 -9.08 -4.61 12.55
N ASP A 90 -8.89 -5.91 12.78
CA ASP A 90 -9.28 -6.90 11.81
C ASP A 90 -10.80 -6.77 11.72
N PRO A 91 -11.36 -6.32 10.59
CA PRO A 91 -12.79 -6.11 10.44
C PRO A 91 -13.53 -7.45 10.37
N LEU A 92 -13.13 -8.38 11.16
CA LEU A 92 -13.83 -9.61 11.38
C LEU A 92 -15.01 -9.30 12.30
N TRP A 93 -16.09 -9.16 11.63
CA TRP A 93 -17.47 -9.24 12.10
C TRP A 93 -17.59 -9.59 13.58
N GLU A 94 -17.90 -8.62 14.39
CA GLU A 94 -18.29 -8.83 15.76
C GLU A 94 -19.45 -9.84 15.77
N GLY A 95 -19.21 -11.03 16.32
CA GLY A 95 -20.24 -12.02 16.57
C GLY A 95 -20.01 -13.41 15.99
N MET A 96 -18.99 -13.66 15.17
CA MET A 96 -18.82 -14.98 14.53
C MET A 96 -17.63 -15.81 15.01
N ARG A 97 -16.85 -15.38 15.97
CA ARG A 97 -15.67 -16.14 16.42
C ARG A 97 -15.47 -16.13 17.93
N THR A 98 -16.30 -16.88 18.61
CA THR A 98 -15.98 -17.43 19.92
C THR A 98 -15.52 -18.88 19.72
N GLY A 99 -14.24 -19.11 19.52
CA GLY A 99 -13.67 -20.43 19.37
C GLY A 99 -12.19 -20.47 19.67
N PRO A 100 -11.61 -21.64 20.02
CA PRO A 100 -10.21 -21.77 20.45
C PRO A 100 -9.15 -21.44 19.39
N TYR A 101 -9.57 -21.08 18.19
CA TYR A 101 -8.70 -20.81 17.04
C TYR A 101 -8.47 -19.33 16.76
N ILE A 102 -8.94 -18.43 17.64
CA ILE A 102 -8.78 -16.99 17.47
C ILE A 102 -7.61 -16.55 18.35
N ASN A 103 -6.52 -16.19 17.71
CA ASN A 103 -5.46 -15.43 18.38
C ASN A 103 -6.00 -14.01 18.65
N TYR A 104 -6.42 -13.77 19.89
CA TYR A 104 -6.84 -12.47 20.41
C TYR A 104 -5.69 -11.44 20.47
N TYR A 105 -4.48 -11.86 20.21
CA TYR A 105 -3.32 -10.99 20.24
C TYR A 105 -2.97 -10.58 18.82
N LYS A 106 -3.25 -9.34 18.47
CA LYS A 106 -2.77 -8.73 17.22
C LYS A 106 -1.27 -8.45 17.35
N ASN A 107 -0.46 -9.47 17.15
CA ASN A 107 0.99 -9.37 17.15
C ASN A 107 1.53 -8.97 15.79
N TYR A 108 0.77 -8.24 14.98
CA TYR A 108 1.19 -7.83 13.65
C TYR A 108 0.67 -6.45 13.25
N VAL A 109 1.41 -5.79 12.37
CA VAL A 109 1.04 -4.55 11.69
C VAL A 109 0.95 -4.83 10.19
N VAL A 110 -0.16 -4.50 9.57
CA VAL A 110 -0.35 -4.63 8.11
C VAL A 110 0.36 -3.49 7.41
N LEU A 111 1.09 -3.81 6.34
CA LEU A 111 1.78 -2.83 5.50
C LEU A 111 0.98 -2.64 4.21
N PRO A 112 0.37 -1.47 4.00
CA PRO A 112 -0.30 -1.15 2.75
C PRO A 112 0.70 -1.07 1.58
N ARG A 113 0.18 -1.03 0.36
CA ARG A 113 0.98 -0.89 -0.87
C ARG A 113 1.95 -2.05 -1.10
N SER A 114 1.45 -3.29 -1.08
CA SER A 114 2.24 -4.47 -1.49
C SER A 114 2.62 -4.42 -2.99
N PRO A 115 3.68 -5.13 -3.41
CA PRO A 115 4.56 -5.99 -2.62
C PRO A 115 5.58 -5.20 -1.80
N VAL A 116 5.89 -5.67 -0.59
CA VAL A 116 6.91 -5.07 0.28
C VAL A 116 8.25 -5.75 0.04
N ALA A 117 9.26 -4.96 -0.30
CA ALA A 117 10.62 -5.46 -0.52
C ALA A 117 11.42 -5.57 0.79
N SER A 118 11.36 -4.52 1.62
CA SER A 118 12.08 -4.50 2.90
C SER A 118 11.47 -3.47 3.86
N VAL A 119 11.64 -3.70 5.16
CA VAL A 119 11.33 -2.73 6.22
C VAL A 119 12.63 -2.09 6.67
N THR A 120 12.70 -0.76 6.62
CA THR A 120 13.89 -0.01 7.02
C THR A 120 13.98 0.13 8.53
N HIS A 121 12.87 0.57 9.16
CA HIS A 121 12.76 0.64 10.61
C HIS A 121 11.29 0.66 11.05
N VAL A 122 11.09 0.31 12.31
CA VAL A 122 9.87 0.53 13.06
C VAL A 122 10.26 1.36 14.27
N LYS A 123 9.73 2.57 14.36
CA LYS A 123 9.97 3.51 15.45
C LYS A 123 8.71 3.75 16.23
N THR A 124 8.87 4.02 17.52
CA THR A 124 7.76 4.40 18.41
C THR A 124 8.16 5.67 19.17
N PHE A 125 7.17 6.49 19.47
CA PHE A 125 7.32 7.74 20.19
C PHE A 125 6.47 7.71 21.45
N ASP A 126 7.06 8.06 22.58
CA ASP A 126 6.36 8.21 23.86
C ASP A 126 5.78 9.64 24.03
N ASP A 127 5.08 9.90 25.15
CA ASP A 127 4.49 11.20 25.45
C ASP A 127 5.51 12.32 25.61
N ALA A 128 6.80 12.00 25.78
CA ALA A 128 7.90 12.96 25.82
C ALA A 128 8.57 13.15 24.45
N ASP A 129 7.97 12.61 23.38
CA ASP A 129 8.53 12.57 22.01
C ASP A 129 9.87 11.82 21.91
N THR A 130 10.16 10.95 22.88
CA THR A 130 11.37 10.12 22.83
C THR A 130 11.20 9.01 21.81
N GLU A 131 12.12 8.94 20.86
CA GLU A 131 12.14 7.93 19.82
C GLU A 131 12.74 6.62 20.34
N THR A 132 12.05 5.52 20.13
CA THR A 132 12.56 4.16 20.38
C THR A 132 12.43 3.34 19.11
N THR A 133 13.53 2.75 18.63
CA THR A 133 13.52 1.86 17.48
C THR A 133 13.31 0.41 17.90
N LEU A 134 12.30 -0.24 17.35
CA LEU A 134 12.07 -1.67 17.56
C LEU A 134 13.15 -2.48 16.84
N ALA A 135 13.89 -3.29 17.60
CA ALA A 135 14.98 -4.10 17.03
C ALA A 135 14.44 -5.10 16.00
N ALA A 136 15.10 -5.19 14.84
CA ALA A 136 14.71 -6.10 13.75
C ALA A 136 14.71 -7.59 14.16
N THR A 137 15.39 -7.94 15.26
CA THR A 137 15.38 -9.28 15.85
C THR A 137 14.07 -9.65 16.53
N LYS A 138 13.22 -8.66 16.85
CA LYS A 138 11.95 -8.85 17.55
C LYS A 138 10.78 -9.16 16.64
N TYR A 139 10.91 -8.92 15.33
CA TYR A 139 9.86 -9.14 14.37
C TYR A 139 10.39 -9.83 13.10
N TYR A 140 9.49 -10.22 12.24
CA TYR A 140 9.77 -10.61 10.85
C TYR A 140 8.70 -10.04 9.93
N VAL A 141 9.04 -9.92 8.65
CA VAL A 141 8.12 -9.44 7.62
C VAL A 141 7.53 -10.65 6.90
N ASP A 142 6.22 -10.78 6.95
CA ASP A 142 5.47 -11.82 6.25
C ASP A 142 4.98 -11.26 4.89
N ASN A 143 5.69 -11.65 3.84
CA ASN A 143 5.38 -11.31 2.45
C ASN A 143 4.62 -12.43 1.72
N ALA A 144 4.29 -13.52 2.42
CA ALA A 144 3.58 -14.65 1.81
C ALA A 144 2.11 -14.32 1.53
N ARG A 145 1.61 -13.24 2.10
CA ARG A 145 0.25 -12.73 1.88
C ARG A 145 0.27 -11.29 1.38
N GLU A 146 -0.83 -10.88 0.79
CA GLU A 146 -1.09 -9.49 0.40
C GLU A 146 -2.37 -8.99 1.08
N PRO A 147 -2.30 -7.84 1.78
CA PRO A 147 -1.12 -7.03 2.06
C PRO A 147 -0.11 -7.73 2.98
N ALA A 148 1.17 -7.38 2.85
CA ALA A 148 2.25 -7.85 3.71
C ALA A 148 2.06 -7.34 5.15
N ARG A 149 2.72 -7.99 6.11
CA ARG A 149 2.63 -7.58 7.52
C ARG A 149 3.96 -7.76 8.25
N ILE A 150 4.16 -6.93 9.27
CA ILE A 150 5.20 -7.11 10.28
C ILE A 150 4.60 -7.92 11.40
N VAL A 151 5.21 -9.05 11.75
CA VAL A 151 4.73 -9.94 12.81
C VAL A 151 5.78 -10.04 13.90
N LEU A 152 5.37 -9.84 15.16
CA LEU A 152 6.25 -10.04 16.31
C LEU A 152 6.59 -11.51 16.48
N ARG A 153 7.80 -11.78 16.97
CA ARG A 153 8.22 -13.13 17.36
C ARG A 153 7.57 -13.54 18.65
N THR A 154 7.45 -14.84 18.87
CA THR A 154 6.88 -15.41 20.09
C THR A 154 7.61 -14.89 21.32
N GLY A 155 6.85 -14.37 22.29
CA GLY A 155 7.37 -13.80 23.54
C GLY A 155 7.73 -12.32 23.47
N GLU A 156 7.66 -11.69 22.29
CA GLU A 156 7.81 -10.24 22.15
C GLU A 156 6.45 -9.54 22.20
N THR A 157 6.46 -8.30 22.68
CA THR A 157 5.28 -7.42 22.75
C THR A 157 5.58 -6.07 22.12
N PHE A 158 4.56 -5.43 21.57
CA PHE A 158 4.67 -4.04 21.17
C PHE A 158 4.79 -3.11 22.38
N PRO A 159 5.52 -1.98 22.26
CA PRO A 159 5.53 -0.95 23.28
C PRO A 159 4.11 -0.41 23.53
N THR A 160 3.77 -0.17 24.80
CA THR A 160 2.46 0.35 25.21
C THR A 160 2.48 1.80 25.66
N ALA A 161 3.65 2.33 26.05
CA ALA A 161 3.82 3.74 26.41
C ALA A 161 4.01 4.57 25.12
N LEU A 162 2.90 4.96 24.51
CA LEU A 162 2.87 5.64 23.21
C LEU A 162 2.15 6.98 23.35
N ARG A 163 2.61 8.00 22.61
CA ARG A 163 1.88 9.26 22.48
C ARG A 163 0.54 9.05 21.74
N VAL A 164 -0.39 9.99 21.86
CA VAL A 164 -1.77 9.86 21.39
C VAL A 164 -1.90 9.82 19.86
N ALA A 165 -1.01 10.52 19.12
CA ALA A 165 -1.12 10.61 17.67
C ALA A 165 0.22 10.37 16.98
N ASN A 166 0.22 9.67 15.84
CA ASN A 166 1.43 9.31 15.06
C ASN A 166 2.52 8.69 15.94
N ALA A 167 2.11 7.83 16.87
CA ALA A 167 3.00 7.23 17.85
C ALA A 167 3.94 6.19 17.26
N ILE A 168 3.61 5.66 16.08
CA ILE A 168 4.34 4.60 15.41
C ILE A 168 4.69 5.08 13.99
N GLU A 169 5.96 4.93 13.64
CA GLU A 169 6.48 5.20 12.31
C GLU A 169 7.09 3.92 11.73
N VAL A 170 6.54 3.44 10.63
CA VAL A 170 7.08 2.29 9.90
C VAL A 170 7.56 2.77 8.54
N LYS A 171 8.87 2.75 8.34
CA LYS A 171 9.47 3.08 7.04
C LYS A 171 9.86 1.80 6.29
N TYR A 172 9.40 1.69 5.06
CA TYR A 172 9.62 0.49 4.26
C TYR A 172 9.71 0.81 2.77
N VAL A 173 10.24 -0.14 2.02
CA VAL A 173 10.34 -0.08 0.56
C VAL A 173 9.32 -1.04 -0.01
N ALA A 174 8.49 -0.55 -0.93
CA ALA A 174 7.47 -1.34 -1.61
C ALA A 174 7.54 -1.13 -3.12
N GLY A 175 6.96 -2.06 -3.87
CA GLY A 175 6.87 -2.03 -5.31
C GLY A 175 7.80 -3.03 -6.02
N TYR A 176 7.54 -3.20 -7.29
CA TYR A 176 8.33 -4.07 -8.16
C TYR A 176 9.65 -3.39 -8.55
N THR A 177 10.72 -4.17 -8.63
CA THR A 177 12.06 -3.67 -8.96
C THR A 177 12.26 -3.35 -10.44
N SER A 178 11.40 -3.90 -11.30
CA SER A 178 11.43 -3.71 -12.75
C SER A 178 10.02 -3.68 -13.31
N GLN A 179 9.82 -2.92 -14.37
CA GLN A 179 8.56 -2.89 -15.13
C GLN A 179 8.11 -4.28 -15.62
N TYR A 180 9.07 -5.17 -15.91
CA TYR A 180 8.77 -6.54 -16.37
C TYR A 180 8.26 -7.46 -15.26
N ASN A 181 8.42 -7.07 -14.00
CA ASN A 181 7.89 -7.81 -12.86
C ASN A 181 6.47 -7.36 -12.48
N VAL A 182 6.01 -6.24 -13.04
CA VAL A 182 4.62 -5.78 -12.85
C VAL A 182 3.68 -6.71 -13.60
N PRO A 183 2.62 -7.23 -12.97
CA PRO A 183 1.66 -8.10 -13.64
C PRO A 183 1.10 -7.48 -14.92
N GLU A 184 1.12 -8.25 -16.02
CA GLU A 184 0.65 -7.78 -17.33
C GLU A 184 -0.77 -7.19 -17.33
N PRO A 185 -1.76 -7.73 -16.60
CA PRO A 185 -3.09 -7.10 -16.54
C PRO A 185 -3.06 -5.67 -16.00
N LEU A 186 -2.17 -5.36 -15.05
CA LEU A 186 -2.02 -4.00 -14.51
C LEU A 186 -1.36 -3.07 -15.53
N ARG A 187 -0.33 -3.54 -16.23
CA ARG A 187 0.32 -2.78 -17.32
C ARG A 187 -0.66 -2.48 -18.44
N LEU A 188 -1.45 -3.47 -18.86
CA LEU A 188 -2.48 -3.27 -19.88
C LEU A 188 -3.55 -2.28 -19.41
N GLY A 189 -4.00 -2.35 -18.15
CA GLY A 189 -4.94 -1.40 -17.56
C GLY A 189 -4.39 0.03 -17.58
N ILE A 190 -3.10 0.22 -17.29
CA ILE A 190 -2.42 1.52 -17.38
C ILE A 190 -2.42 2.03 -18.82
N LEU A 191 -2.07 1.21 -19.81
CA LEU A 191 -2.08 1.58 -21.21
C LEU A 191 -3.47 2.01 -21.69
N GLN A 192 -4.51 1.26 -21.30
CA GLN A 192 -5.91 1.61 -21.60
C GLN A 192 -6.33 2.93 -20.95
N HIS A 193 -5.93 3.15 -19.69
CA HIS A 193 -6.22 4.42 -19.01
C HIS A 193 -5.51 5.59 -19.68
N ILE A 194 -4.25 5.43 -20.10
CA ILE A 194 -3.51 6.45 -20.84
C ILE A 194 -4.20 6.75 -22.18
N ALA A 195 -4.67 5.73 -22.92
CA ALA A 195 -5.40 5.93 -24.16
C ALA A 195 -6.69 6.74 -23.93
N TYR A 196 -7.43 6.40 -22.86
CA TYR A 196 -8.61 7.17 -22.48
C TYR A 196 -8.29 8.64 -22.20
N LEU A 197 -7.24 8.92 -21.39
CA LEU A 197 -6.81 10.29 -21.10
C LEU A 197 -6.33 11.04 -22.36
N TYR A 198 -5.70 10.33 -23.30
CA TYR A 198 -5.21 10.90 -24.54
C TYR A 198 -6.35 11.27 -25.49
N GLU A 199 -7.39 10.46 -25.59
CA GLU A 199 -8.55 10.69 -26.46
C GLU A 199 -9.49 11.79 -25.94
N HIS A 200 -9.52 12.01 -24.61
CA HIS A 200 -10.42 12.97 -23.95
C HIS A 200 -9.71 14.24 -23.42
N ARG A 201 -8.56 14.56 -23.97
CA ARG A 201 -7.78 15.77 -23.64
C ARG A 201 -8.36 17.06 -24.20
#